data_81baca52d0de32b00f8b4f4fbb553a2e
#
_entry.id   81baca52d0de32b00f8b4f4fbb553a2e
#
_cell.length_a   1.000
_cell.length_b   1.000
_cell.length_c   1.000
_cell.angle_alpha   90.00
_cell.angle_beta   90.00
_cell.angle_gamma   90.00
#
_symmetry.space_group_name_H-M   'P 1'
#
loop_
_entity.id
_entity.type
_entity.pdbx_description
1 polymer ?
#
loop_
_entity_poly.entity_id
_entity_poly.type
_entity_poly.pdbx_seq_one_letter_code
_entity_poly.pdbx_strand_id
1 'polypeptide(L)'
;MTITLNEVDKVEILTLQDNYIDIASMDNTEIVHRAMPIKYKEIKSSILAEHGFSAMVTVTTSDQSRSILFDFGFSEQGAAFNADALG
;
A
#
# COMPACT_ATOMS: atom_id res chain seq x y z
N MET A 1 0.82 -33.37 -2.12
CA MET A 1 1.88 -32.38 -1.85
C MET A 1 1.61 -31.74 -0.50
N THR A 2 2.62 -31.63 0.34
CA THR A 2 2.52 -31.00 1.64
C THR A 2 3.24 -29.66 1.59
N ILE A 3 2.57 -28.61 2.05
CA ILE A 3 3.15 -27.28 2.15
C ILE A 3 3.31 -26.96 3.64
N THR A 4 4.52 -26.60 4.02
CA THR A 4 4.81 -26.16 5.39
C THR A 4 4.71 -24.65 5.44
N LEU A 5 3.86 -24.15 6.34
CA LEU A 5 3.70 -22.73 6.58
C LEU A 5 4.36 -22.37 7.90
N ASN A 6 5.17 -21.33 7.88
CA ASN A 6 5.82 -20.80 9.07
C ASN A 6 5.03 -19.60 9.61
N GLU A 7 4.96 -19.49 10.91
CA GLU A 7 4.37 -18.32 11.54
C GLU A 7 5.27 -17.09 11.36
N VAL A 8 4.65 -15.93 11.29
CA VAL A 8 5.34 -14.65 11.22
C VAL A 8 4.85 -13.76 12.35
N ASP A 9 5.64 -12.77 12.71
CA ASP A 9 5.30 -11.87 13.82
C ASP A 9 4.39 -10.75 13.38
N LYS A 10 4.53 -10.28 12.12
CA LYS A 10 3.81 -9.12 11.62
C LYS A 10 3.59 -9.22 10.12
N VAL A 11 2.42 -8.82 9.67
CA VAL A 11 2.12 -8.64 8.25
C VAL A 11 1.62 -7.21 8.06
N GLU A 12 2.24 -6.49 7.11
CA GLU A 12 1.82 -5.15 6.73
C GLU A 12 1.44 -5.16 5.26
N ILE A 13 0.33 -4.53 4.95
CA ILE A 13 -0.17 -4.42 3.58
C ILE A 13 -0.30 -2.94 3.25
N LEU A 14 0.46 -2.50 2.25
CA LEU A 14 0.39 -1.14 1.72
C LEU A 14 -0.29 -1.20 0.36
N THR A 15 -1.49 -0.66 0.26
CA THR A 15 -2.20 -0.55 -1.01
C THR A 15 -1.55 0.54 -1.85
N LEU A 16 -1.04 0.17 -3.02
CA LEU A 16 -0.39 1.10 -3.94
C LEU A 16 -1.34 1.60 -5.02
N GLN A 17 -2.28 0.75 -5.45
CA GLN A 17 -3.18 1.05 -6.56
C GLN A 17 -4.53 0.44 -6.32
N ASP A 18 -5.60 1.20 -6.55
CA ASP A 18 -6.98 0.74 -6.50
C ASP A 18 -7.81 1.54 -7.49
N ASN A 19 -9.02 1.08 -7.75
CA ASN A 19 -9.96 1.72 -8.68
C ASN A 19 -10.56 3.01 -8.13
N TYR A 20 -10.45 3.23 -6.85
CA TYR A 20 -11.12 4.34 -6.17
C TYR A 20 -10.19 4.96 -5.14
N ILE A 21 -10.28 6.29 -5.03
CA ILE A 21 -9.62 7.02 -3.97
C ILE A 21 -10.55 8.13 -3.46
N ASP A 22 -10.61 8.27 -2.15
CA ASP A 22 -11.28 9.39 -1.50
C ASP A 22 -10.22 10.26 -0.81
N ILE A 23 -9.83 11.34 -1.46
CA ILE A 23 -8.79 12.22 -0.95
C ILE A 23 -9.25 13.09 0.22
N ALA A 24 -10.56 13.18 0.44
CA ALA A 24 -11.12 14.01 1.49
C ALA A 24 -11.38 13.26 2.79
N SER A 25 -11.43 11.93 2.75
CA SER A 25 -11.69 11.14 3.93
C SER A 25 -10.49 11.13 4.86
N MET A 26 -10.76 11.22 6.15
CA MET A 26 -9.74 11.24 7.19
C MET A 26 -9.86 10.05 8.15
N ASP A 27 -10.49 8.98 7.68
CA ASP A 27 -10.72 7.80 8.49
C ASP A 27 -9.41 7.06 8.74
N ASN A 28 -9.03 6.97 10.00
CA ASN A 28 -7.89 6.17 10.44
C ASN A 28 -8.28 5.38 11.68
N THR A 29 -7.71 4.21 11.81
CA THR A 29 -7.87 3.37 12.98
C THR A 29 -6.49 3.01 13.53
N GLU A 30 -6.44 2.24 14.61
CA GLU A 30 -5.17 1.75 15.15
C GLU A 30 -4.46 0.79 14.18
N ILE A 31 -5.23 0.15 13.30
CA ILE A 31 -4.71 -0.87 12.39
C ILE A 31 -4.60 -0.35 10.96
N VAL A 32 -5.56 0.47 10.54
CA VAL A 32 -5.62 0.98 9.17
C VAL A 32 -5.21 2.44 9.16
N HIS A 33 -4.15 2.74 8.41
CA HIS A 33 -3.64 4.08 8.22
C HIS A 33 -3.73 4.45 6.75
N ARG A 34 -4.38 5.56 6.46
CA ARG A 34 -4.49 6.01 5.08
C ARG A 34 -3.46 7.10 4.79
N ALA A 35 -3.04 7.13 3.54
CA ALA A 35 -2.20 8.21 3.05
C ALA A 35 -2.99 9.52 3.08
N MET A 36 -2.32 10.57 3.48
CA MET A 36 -2.92 11.90 3.59
C MET A 36 -2.29 12.80 2.52
N PRO A 37 -2.94 12.92 1.35
CA PRO A 37 -2.40 13.76 0.28
C PRO A 37 -2.46 15.25 0.62
N ILE A 38 -3.35 15.64 1.53
CA ILE A 38 -3.47 17.03 1.96
C ILE A 38 -2.69 17.21 3.25
N LYS A 39 -1.70 18.08 3.21
CA LYS A 39 -0.85 18.38 4.36
C LYS A 39 -0.69 19.90 4.47
N TYR A 40 -1.01 20.45 5.64
CA TYR A 40 -0.95 21.90 5.89
C TYR A 40 -1.77 22.71 4.89
N LYS A 41 -2.96 22.21 4.52
CA LYS A 41 -3.86 22.82 3.53
C LYS A 41 -3.29 22.83 2.10
N GLU A 42 -2.24 22.04 1.85
CA GLU A 42 -1.64 21.88 0.52
C GLU A 42 -1.67 20.43 0.11
N ILE A 43 -1.85 20.18 -1.18
CA ILE A 43 -1.71 18.85 -1.74
C ILE A 43 -0.24 18.67 -2.11
N LYS A 44 0.47 17.85 -1.33
CA LYS A 44 1.91 17.63 -1.54
C LYS A 44 2.17 16.58 -2.62
N SER A 45 1.43 15.48 -2.58
CA SER A 45 1.57 14.40 -3.55
C SER A 45 0.20 13.80 -3.77
N SER A 46 -0.24 13.75 -4.99
CA SER A 46 -1.49 13.11 -5.34
C SER A 46 -1.25 11.62 -5.57
N ILE A 47 -2.06 10.81 -4.92
CA ILE A 47 -2.13 9.38 -5.19
C ILE A 47 -3.22 9.20 -6.22
N LEU A 48 -2.94 8.39 -7.24
CA LEU A 48 -3.84 8.19 -8.36
C LEU A 48 -4.63 6.90 -8.18
N ALA A 49 -5.91 6.95 -8.52
CA ALA A 49 -6.73 5.76 -8.70
C ALA A 49 -6.85 5.47 -10.19
N GLU A 50 -6.80 4.20 -10.53
CA GLU A 50 -7.02 3.74 -11.90
C GLU A 50 -7.54 2.31 -11.86
N HIS A 51 -8.00 1.80 -13.00
CA HIS A 51 -8.43 0.41 -13.07
C HIS A 51 -7.26 -0.51 -12.73
N GLY A 52 -7.47 -1.41 -11.76
CA GLY A 52 -6.45 -2.36 -11.33
C GLY A 52 -6.14 -2.25 -9.84
N PHE A 53 -5.34 -3.17 -9.36
CA PHE A 53 -4.96 -3.27 -7.95
C PHE A 53 -3.47 -3.57 -7.82
N SER A 54 -2.85 -3.00 -6.81
CA SER A 54 -1.48 -3.34 -6.43
C SER A 54 -1.29 -3.11 -4.95
N ALA A 55 -0.60 -4.02 -4.30
CA ALA A 55 -0.27 -3.89 -2.89
C ALA A 55 1.14 -4.41 -2.62
N MET A 56 1.82 -3.77 -1.70
CA MET A 56 3.07 -4.25 -1.14
C MET A 56 2.76 -5.00 0.14
N VAL A 57 3.11 -6.27 0.19
CA VAL A 57 2.92 -7.10 1.39
C VAL A 57 4.29 -7.29 2.04
N THR A 58 4.42 -6.84 3.26
CA THR A 58 5.66 -6.96 4.05
C THR A 58 5.42 -7.89 5.21
N VAL A 59 6.27 -8.90 5.32
CA VAL A 59 6.22 -9.92 6.37
C VAL A 59 7.45 -9.77 7.25
N THR A 60 7.24 -9.72 8.55
CA THR A 60 8.33 -9.58 9.52
C THR A 60 8.37 -10.78 10.45
N THR A 61 9.54 -11.37 10.59
CA THR A 61 9.82 -12.45 11.54
C THR A 61 11.06 -12.07 12.34
N SER A 62 10.93 -11.93 13.66
CA SER A 62 11.99 -11.42 14.53
C SER A 62 12.44 -10.03 14.04
N ASP A 63 13.68 -9.90 13.57
CA ASP A 63 14.24 -8.65 13.08
C ASP A 63 14.40 -8.62 11.56
N GLN A 64 13.84 -9.63 10.87
CA GLN A 64 13.91 -9.72 9.41
C GLN A 64 12.58 -9.40 8.77
N SER A 65 12.61 -8.58 7.74
CA SER A 65 11.42 -8.24 6.94
C SER A 65 11.67 -8.55 5.48
N ARG A 66 10.62 -9.04 4.82
CA ARG A 66 10.61 -9.30 3.38
C ARG A 66 9.33 -8.74 2.79
N SER A 67 9.44 -8.15 1.62
CA SER A 67 8.30 -7.59 0.91
C SER A 67 8.12 -8.24 -0.44
N ILE A 68 6.86 -8.43 -0.82
CA ILE A 68 6.50 -8.86 -2.16
C ILE A 68 5.48 -7.88 -2.73
N LEU A 69 5.51 -7.70 -4.03
CA LEU A 69 4.51 -6.92 -4.74
C LEU A 69 3.40 -7.86 -5.18
N PHE A 70 2.18 -7.61 -4.71
CA PHE A 70 1.00 -8.34 -5.11
C PHE A 70 0.29 -7.54 -6.18
N ASP A 71 0.31 -8.04 -7.41
CA ASP A 71 -0.19 -7.35 -8.58
C ASP A 71 0.52 -6.00 -8.80
N PHE A 72 0.43 -5.43 -9.98
CA PHE A 72 1.10 -4.17 -10.31
C PHE A 72 0.17 -3.15 -10.99
N GLY A 73 -1.14 -3.38 -10.89
CA GLY A 73 -2.13 -2.46 -11.43
C GLY A 73 -2.32 -2.60 -12.93
N PHE A 74 -2.87 -1.57 -13.54
CA PHE A 74 -3.23 -1.57 -14.95
C PHE A 74 -2.19 -0.86 -15.83
N SER A 75 -1.80 0.35 -15.47
CA SER A 75 -0.85 1.11 -16.26
C SER A 75 0.59 0.77 -15.89
N GLU A 76 1.52 1.06 -16.79
CA GLU A 76 2.94 0.79 -16.57
C GLU A 76 3.53 1.55 -15.38
N GLN A 77 2.95 2.70 -15.03
CA GLN A 77 3.55 3.62 -14.08
C GLN A 77 2.71 3.91 -12.84
N GLY A 78 1.42 3.52 -12.84
CA GLY A 78 0.51 3.93 -11.78
C GLY A 78 0.93 3.47 -10.38
N ALA A 79 1.21 2.19 -10.21
CA ALA A 79 1.63 1.65 -8.93
C ALA A 79 2.99 2.22 -8.50
N ALA A 80 3.93 2.36 -9.44
CA ALA A 80 5.25 2.94 -9.15
C ALA A 80 5.14 4.41 -8.76
N PHE A 81 4.30 5.18 -9.44
CA PHE A 81 4.03 6.58 -9.10
C PHE A 81 3.49 6.70 -7.68
N ASN A 82 2.51 5.86 -7.34
CA ASN A 82 1.92 5.88 -6.00
C ASN A 82 2.91 5.41 -4.93
N ALA A 83 3.74 4.43 -5.24
CA ALA A 83 4.80 3.99 -4.31
C ALA A 83 5.77 5.14 -4.01
N ASP A 84 6.18 5.91 -5.02
CA ASP A 84 7.02 7.08 -4.82
C ASP A 84 6.31 8.15 -3.97
N ALA A 85 5.03 8.41 -4.24
CA ALA A 85 4.26 9.40 -3.49
C ALA A 85 4.08 9.03 -2.02
N LEU A 86 4.03 7.75 -1.72
CA LEU A 86 3.88 7.26 -0.35
C LEU A 86 5.22 7.23 0.41
N GLY A 87 6.30 7.20 -0.31
CA GLY A 87 7.65 7.10 0.28
C GLY A 87 8.19 5.67 0.20
#